data_bc9db1d9b57655368c77a593e936e07a
#
_entry.id   bc9db1d9b57655368c77a593e936e07a
#
_cell.length_a   1.000
_cell.length_b   1.000
_cell.length_c   1.000
_cell.angle_alpha   90.00
_cell.angle_beta   90.00
_cell.angle_gamma   90.00
#
_symmetry.space_group_name_H-M   'P 1'
#
loop_
_entity.id
_entity.type
_entity.pdbx_description
1 polymer ?
#
loop_
_entity_poly.entity_id
_entity_poly.type
_entity_poly.pdbx_seq_one_letter_code
_entity_poly.pdbx_strand_id
1 'polypeptide(L)'
;MTFKTLVTAAVVSSVALTAINADELKGRGASFPGPVYKAWTSEYFAATGKKVNYTPTGSGDGVKSIKKRMVDFAGSDKPLKAKKLKDAKLYMFPSVVGSIVLSYNIEGVKDGELKLSRAAVDAIFSGKAKFWDDAVITKDNAGLKLPHEAITTCVRADKSGTTFNFTYFLNKINDTVKVSKKPQWTAAKVVAGKSNSGVSANIQQIKNSIGYIEYSYKIKLGLPAAQVENKEGKFINPTVKSFQDAAKYASWTASNDFYAVIGDPEGATSYPIVAATFILLPEEKTAENKEVTAFIDWAYTHGDKAAADLGYVPLPTVTKDEIRAYWTSKKIK
;
A
#
# COMPACT_ATOMS: atom_id res chain seq x y z
N MET A 1 -32.38 81.39 -10.07
CA MET A 1 -31.81 80.41 -9.10
C MET A 1 -31.61 79.06 -9.80
N THR A 2 -30.38 78.75 -10.15
CA THR A 2 -30.00 77.59 -10.91
C THR A 2 -29.33 76.55 -9.98
N PHE A 3 -29.99 75.43 -9.74
CA PHE A 3 -29.46 74.35 -8.98
C PHE A 3 -28.47 73.51 -9.85
N LYS A 4 -27.20 73.47 -9.48
CA LYS A 4 -26.21 72.58 -10.04
C LYS A 4 -26.23 71.28 -9.27
N THR A 5 -26.64 70.19 -9.91
CA THR A 5 -26.57 68.83 -9.39
C THR A 5 -25.16 68.27 -9.60
N LEU A 6 -24.44 67.98 -8.50
CA LEU A 6 -23.17 67.24 -8.54
C LEU A 6 -23.49 65.75 -8.65
N VAL A 7 -23.04 65.12 -9.73
CA VAL A 7 -23.04 63.66 -9.86
C VAL A 7 -21.68 63.16 -9.37
N THR A 8 -21.68 62.46 -8.25
CA THR A 8 -20.48 61.79 -7.73
C THR A 8 -20.40 60.38 -8.37
N ALA A 9 -19.46 60.19 -9.25
CA ALA A 9 -19.19 58.87 -9.82
C ALA A 9 -18.39 58.01 -8.83
N ALA A 10 -19.01 56.98 -8.29
CA ALA A 10 -18.36 55.96 -7.49
C ALA A 10 -17.66 54.97 -8.41
N VAL A 11 -16.33 55.00 -8.43
CA VAL A 11 -15.51 53.98 -9.11
C VAL A 11 -15.46 52.73 -8.25
N VAL A 12 -16.27 51.72 -8.62
CA VAL A 12 -16.19 50.39 -8.04
C VAL A 12 -15.01 49.64 -8.70
N SER A 13 -13.86 49.61 -8.00
CA SER A 13 -12.75 48.79 -8.38
C SER A 13 -13.08 47.31 -8.15
N SER A 14 -13.53 46.62 -9.19
CA SER A 14 -13.64 45.16 -9.18
C SER A 14 -12.25 44.53 -9.13
N VAL A 15 -11.81 44.10 -7.96
CA VAL A 15 -10.69 43.21 -7.79
C VAL A 15 -11.14 41.87 -8.38
N ALA A 16 -10.74 41.59 -9.62
CA ALA A 16 -10.87 40.29 -10.22
C ALA A 16 -9.92 39.35 -9.41
N LEU A 17 -10.49 38.54 -8.51
CA LEU A 17 -9.81 37.37 -8.00
C LEU A 17 -9.62 36.45 -9.21
N THR A 18 -8.43 36.52 -9.83
CA THR A 18 -7.96 35.44 -10.70
C THR A 18 -7.85 34.22 -9.81
N ALA A 19 -8.84 33.33 -9.89
CA ALA A 19 -8.72 31.98 -9.38
C ALA A 19 -7.53 31.36 -10.13
N ILE A 20 -6.38 31.31 -9.46
CA ILE A 20 -5.26 30.50 -9.89
C ILE A 20 -5.81 29.07 -9.84
N ASN A 21 -6.17 28.51 -10.99
CA ASN A 21 -6.39 27.09 -11.13
C ASN A 21 -5.02 26.45 -10.83
N ALA A 22 -4.76 26.16 -9.56
CA ALA A 22 -3.64 25.32 -9.19
C ALA A 22 -3.91 23.97 -9.88
N ASP A 23 -3.07 23.63 -10.87
CA ASP A 23 -3.19 22.38 -11.59
C ASP A 23 -3.24 21.24 -10.57
N GLU A 24 -4.32 20.44 -10.62
CA GLU A 24 -4.52 19.31 -9.74
C GLU A 24 -3.46 18.24 -10.03
N LEU A 25 -2.63 17.90 -9.04
CA LEU A 25 -1.67 16.81 -9.17
C LEU A 25 -2.39 15.47 -9.34
N LYS A 26 -2.03 14.74 -10.37
CA LYS A 26 -2.65 13.44 -10.70
C LYS A 26 -1.71 12.30 -10.39
N GLY A 27 -2.08 11.48 -9.41
CA GLY A 27 -1.40 10.25 -9.04
C GLY A 27 -2.23 9.00 -9.36
N ARG A 28 -1.56 7.88 -9.63
CA ARG A 28 -2.24 6.61 -9.89
C ARG A 28 -1.33 5.43 -9.52
N GLY A 29 -1.93 4.30 -9.13
CA GLY A 29 -1.16 3.07 -8.95
C GLY A 29 -1.60 2.21 -7.79
N ALA A 30 -0.65 1.80 -6.95
CA ALA A 30 -0.87 0.86 -5.86
C ALA A 30 -2.12 1.19 -5.04
N SER A 31 -2.96 0.19 -4.79
CA SER A 31 -4.10 0.34 -3.87
C SER A 31 -3.71 0.11 -2.42
N PHE A 32 -2.52 -0.40 -2.20
CA PHE A 32 -1.96 -0.64 -0.88
C PHE A 32 -1.92 0.66 -0.04
N PRO A 33 -1.36 1.80 -0.50
CA PRO A 33 -1.37 3.06 0.25
C PRO A 33 -2.68 3.85 0.08
N GLY A 34 -3.68 3.32 -0.63
CA GLY A 34 -4.90 4.06 -0.98
C GLY A 34 -5.57 4.77 0.20
N PRO A 35 -5.84 4.11 1.33
CA PRO A 35 -6.44 4.75 2.51
C PRO A 35 -5.59 5.87 3.09
N VAL A 36 -4.29 5.69 3.28
CA VAL A 36 -3.42 6.73 3.84
C VAL A 36 -3.20 7.88 2.85
N TYR A 37 -3.10 7.61 1.54
CA TYR A 37 -3.00 8.70 0.56
C TYR A 37 -4.29 9.52 0.49
N LYS A 38 -5.46 8.88 0.66
CA LYS A 38 -6.73 9.61 0.77
C LYS A 38 -6.73 10.54 1.97
N ALA A 39 -6.25 10.11 3.13
CA ALA A 39 -6.14 10.96 4.32
C ALA A 39 -5.16 12.11 4.06
N TRP A 40 -3.95 11.81 3.63
CA TRP A 40 -2.91 12.80 3.34
C TRP A 40 -3.34 13.85 2.31
N THR A 41 -3.99 13.43 1.21
CA THR A 41 -4.45 14.38 0.17
C THR A 41 -5.56 15.31 0.70
N SER A 42 -6.44 14.79 1.55
CA SER A 42 -7.51 15.58 2.17
C SER A 42 -6.94 16.60 3.18
N GLU A 43 -6.03 16.17 4.04
CA GLU A 43 -5.39 17.04 5.04
C GLU A 43 -4.45 18.07 4.39
N TYR A 44 -3.71 17.66 3.34
CA TYR A 44 -2.87 18.57 2.56
C TYR A 44 -3.67 19.66 1.87
N PHE A 45 -4.83 19.31 1.31
CA PHE A 45 -5.73 20.29 0.72
C PHE A 45 -6.26 21.26 1.78
N ALA A 46 -6.67 20.76 2.95
CA ALA A 46 -7.14 21.62 4.04
C ALA A 46 -6.06 22.60 4.54
N ALA A 47 -4.79 22.16 4.55
CA ALA A 47 -3.66 22.96 5.02
C ALA A 47 -3.12 23.95 3.98
N THR A 48 -3.20 23.63 2.68
CA THR A 48 -2.48 24.38 1.63
C THR A 48 -3.35 24.89 0.50
N GLY A 49 -4.59 24.43 0.37
CA GLY A 49 -5.47 24.68 -0.78
C GLY A 49 -5.07 23.94 -2.06
N LYS A 50 -3.96 23.18 -2.07
CA LYS A 50 -3.48 22.44 -3.24
C LYS A 50 -4.14 21.08 -3.35
N LYS A 51 -4.67 20.75 -4.54
CA LYS A 51 -5.35 19.48 -4.79
C LYS A 51 -4.40 18.40 -5.29
N VAL A 52 -4.49 17.23 -4.68
CA VAL A 52 -3.82 16.02 -5.14
C VAL A 52 -4.86 14.91 -5.29
N ASN A 53 -4.98 14.35 -6.47
CA ASN A 53 -5.91 13.26 -6.78
C ASN A 53 -5.13 11.96 -7.01
N TYR A 54 -5.32 10.99 -6.14
CA TYR A 54 -4.70 9.67 -6.28
C TYR A 54 -5.74 8.59 -6.57
N THR A 55 -5.56 7.87 -7.69
CA THR A 55 -6.47 6.79 -8.10
C THR A 55 -5.84 5.42 -7.86
N PRO A 56 -6.35 4.61 -6.89
CA PRO A 56 -5.79 3.31 -6.52
C PRO A 56 -6.23 2.20 -7.49
N THR A 57 -5.44 1.96 -8.55
CA THR A 57 -5.74 1.03 -9.65
C THR A 57 -4.86 -0.22 -9.69
N GLY A 58 -3.83 -0.27 -8.82
CA GLY A 58 -2.83 -1.33 -8.75
C GLY A 58 -1.46 -0.91 -9.30
N SER A 59 -0.37 -1.41 -8.69
CA SER A 59 1.02 -1.04 -9.01
C SER A 59 1.38 -1.24 -10.49
N GLY A 60 0.79 -2.24 -11.15
CA GLY A 60 1.06 -2.48 -12.58
C GLY A 60 0.51 -1.39 -13.48
N ASP A 61 -0.67 -0.87 -13.17
CA ASP A 61 -1.29 0.23 -13.89
C ASP A 61 -0.56 1.55 -13.60
N GLY A 62 -0.18 1.81 -12.34
CA GLY A 62 0.63 2.97 -11.98
C GLY A 62 1.93 3.04 -12.77
N VAL A 63 2.71 1.95 -12.78
CA VAL A 63 3.96 1.89 -13.55
C VAL A 63 3.73 2.08 -15.05
N LYS A 64 2.64 1.54 -15.61
CA LYS A 64 2.27 1.74 -17.02
C LYS A 64 1.92 3.20 -17.29
N SER A 65 1.14 3.83 -16.43
CA SER A 65 0.66 5.20 -16.59
C SER A 65 1.80 6.22 -16.49
N ILE A 66 2.71 6.06 -15.51
CA ILE A 66 3.85 6.98 -15.35
C ILE A 66 4.84 6.87 -16.53
N LYS A 67 5.10 5.66 -17.03
CA LYS A 67 5.92 5.45 -18.20
C LYS A 67 5.36 6.11 -19.47
N LYS A 68 4.04 6.24 -19.54
CA LYS A 68 3.34 6.94 -20.63
C LYS A 68 3.12 8.42 -20.34
N ARG A 69 3.61 8.95 -19.20
CA ARG A 69 3.43 10.34 -18.77
C ARG A 69 1.95 10.78 -18.67
N MET A 70 1.07 9.82 -18.35
CA MET A 70 -0.38 10.05 -18.19
C MET A 70 -0.74 10.63 -16.82
N VAL A 71 0.20 10.61 -15.88
CA VAL A 71 0.05 11.10 -14.50
C VAL A 71 1.34 11.79 -14.07
N ASP A 72 1.28 12.59 -13.00
CA ASP A 72 2.43 13.32 -12.48
C ASP A 72 3.28 12.43 -11.57
N PHE A 73 2.63 11.51 -10.83
CA PHE A 73 3.33 10.51 -10.04
C PHE A 73 2.60 9.16 -10.04
N ALA A 74 3.32 8.11 -9.71
CA ALA A 74 2.71 6.80 -9.52
C ALA A 74 3.15 6.14 -8.23
N GLY A 75 2.21 5.35 -7.63
CA GLY A 75 2.50 4.47 -6.49
C GLY A 75 2.78 3.03 -6.94
N SER A 76 3.81 2.39 -6.37
CA SER A 76 4.10 0.97 -6.61
C SER A 76 4.65 0.30 -5.36
N ASP A 77 4.03 -0.82 -4.92
CA ASP A 77 4.56 -1.63 -3.82
C ASP A 77 5.62 -2.64 -4.29
N LYS A 78 5.91 -2.63 -5.58
CA LYS A 78 7.07 -3.32 -6.15
C LYS A 78 8.08 -2.28 -6.58
N PRO A 79 9.27 -2.19 -5.92
CA PRO A 79 10.33 -1.29 -6.36
C PRO A 79 10.83 -1.65 -7.77
N LEU A 80 11.26 -0.66 -8.52
CA LEU A 80 11.87 -0.84 -9.82
C LEU A 80 13.39 -0.95 -9.65
N LYS A 81 14.00 -1.93 -10.30
CA LYS A 81 15.47 -2.05 -10.35
C LYS A 81 16.09 -0.87 -11.10
N ALA A 82 17.30 -0.47 -10.75
CA ALA A 82 18.03 0.68 -11.32
C ALA A 82 17.99 0.73 -12.86
N LYS A 83 18.23 -0.41 -13.53
CA LYS A 83 18.12 -0.47 -15.01
C LYS A 83 16.73 -0.07 -15.50
N LYS A 84 15.65 -0.50 -14.82
CA LYS A 84 14.27 -0.15 -15.24
C LYS A 84 13.91 1.30 -14.96
N LEU A 85 14.48 1.90 -13.91
CA LEU A 85 14.34 3.34 -13.64
C LEU A 85 15.05 4.13 -14.73
N LYS A 86 16.31 3.81 -15.02
CA LYS A 86 17.09 4.45 -16.08
C LYS A 86 16.40 4.35 -17.45
N ASP A 87 16.00 3.14 -17.86
CA ASP A 87 15.35 2.90 -19.16
C ASP A 87 14.02 3.68 -19.29
N ALA A 88 13.33 3.93 -18.17
CA ALA A 88 12.07 4.64 -18.13
C ALA A 88 12.20 6.13 -17.79
N LYS A 89 13.41 6.61 -17.47
CA LYS A 89 13.71 7.95 -16.98
C LYS A 89 12.81 8.32 -15.78
N LEU A 90 12.95 7.55 -14.70
CA LEU A 90 12.14 7.70 -13.49
C LEU A 90 13.02 7.79 -12.25
N TYR A 91 12.68 8.70 -11.35
CA TYR A 91 13.10 8.67 -9.95
C TYR A 91 12.19 7.77 -9.12
N MET A 92 12.71 7.22 -8.03
CA MET A 92 11.96 6.40 -7.09
C MET A 92 12.41 6.65 -5.65
N PHE A 93 11.46 6.69 -4.73
CA PHE A 93 11.70 6.73 -3.28
C PHE A 93 10.50 6.17 -2.52
N PRO A 94 10.65 5.61 -1.29
CA PRO A 94 9.54 5.07 -0.51
C PRO A 94 8.68 6.20 0.08
N SER A 95 7.39 5.95 0.30
CA SER A 95 6.45 6.88 0.91
C SER A 95 5.96 6.43 2.30
N VAL A 96 5.63 5.16 2.44
CA VAL A 96 5.06 4.59 3.66
C VAL A 96 5.26 3.08 3.66
N VAL A 97 5.33 2.50 4.85
CA VAL A 97 5.32 1.05 5.05
C VAL A 97 3.94 0.61 5.52
N GLY A 98 3.50 -0.55 5.09
CA GLY A 98 2.28 -1.21 5.55
C GLY A 98 2.46 -2.70 5.63
N SER A 99 1.39 -3.43 5.93
CA SER A 99 1.44 -4.88 6.09
C SER A 99 0.38 -5.59 5.27
N ILE A 100 0.69 -6.81 4.85
CA ILE A 100 -0.22 -7.68 4.12
C ILE A 100 -0.70 -8.75 5.08
N VAL A 101 -1.99 -8.73 5.40
CA VAL A 101 -2.59 -9.65 6.34
C VAL A 101 -3.42 -10.71 5.63
N LEU A 102 -3.48 -11.90 6.22
CA LEU A 102 -4.30 -13.00 5.74
C LEU A 102 -5.65 -12.92 6.45
N SER A 103 -6.60 -12.21 5.82
CA SER A 103 -7.97 -12.08 6.32
C SER A 103 -8.83 -13.23 5.84
N TYR A 104 -9.78 -13.65 6.66
CA TYR A 104 -10.64 -14.80 6.41
C TYR A 104 -12.09 -14.53 6.78
N ASN A 105 -12.98 -15.44 6.35
CA ASN A 105 -14.38 -15.47 6.71
C ASN A 105 -14.79 -16.91 7.07
N ILE A 106 -14.51 -17.31 8.30
CA ILE A 106 -14.85 -18.61 8.85
C ILE A 106 -15.80 -18.38 10.02
N GLU A 107 -16.98 -19.00 9.97
CA GLU A 107 -17.99 -18.84 11.00
C GLU A 107 -17.48 -19.36 12.37
N GLY A 108 -17.65 -18.55 13.41
CA GLY A 108 -17.22 -18.89 14.77
C GLY A 108 -15.74 -18.68 15.06
N VAL A 109 -14.91 -18.31 14.09
CA VAL A 109 -13.47 -18.02 14.29
C VAL A 109 -13.24 -16.51 14.32
N LYS A 110 -12.80 -15.99 15.48
CA LYS A 110 -12.63 -14.56 15.73
C LYS A 110 -11.28 -14.04 15.24
N ASP A 111 -11.14 -12.71 15.23
CA ASP A 111 -9.90 -12.03 14.86
C ASP A 111 -8.71 -12.51 15.71
N GLY A 112 -7.63 -12.91 15.06
CA GLY A 112 -6.40 -13.37 15.70
C GLY A 112 -6.46 -14.78 16.31
N GLU A 113 -7.58 -15.52 16.20
CA GLU A 113 -7.64 -16.90 16.71
C GLU A 113 -6.99 -17.91 15.76
N LEU A 114 -7.16 -17.73 14.45
CA LEU A 114 -6.57 -18.63 13.45
C LEU A 114 -5.06 -18.45 13.39
N LYS A 115 -4.32 -19.54 13.55
CA LYS A 115 -2.86 -19.61 13.38
C LYS A 115 -2.52 -20.30 12.07
N LEU A 116 -1.69 -19.69 11.29
CA LEU A 116 -1.22 -20.26 10.03
C LEU A 116 0.29 -20.37 10.03
N SER A 117 0.79 -21.60 10.16
CA SER A 117 2.21 -21.88 9.95
C SER A 117 2.62 -21.56 8.51
N ARG A 118 3.91 -21.38 8.28
CA ARG A 118 4.48 -21.19 6.95
C ARG A 118 4.04 -22.30 5.98
N ALA A 119 4.02 -23.55 6.48
CA ALA A 119 3.53 -24.70 5.72
C ALA A 119 2.02 -24.62 5.41
N ALA A 120 1.19 -24.15 6.35
CA ALA A 120 -0.23 -23.97 6.14
C ALA A 120 -0.52 -22.87 5.10
N VAL A 121 0.19 -21.74 5.17
CA VAL A 121 0.06 -20.67 4.17
C VAL A 121 0.44 -21.16 2.77
N ASP A 122 1.58 -21.86 2.62
CA ASP A 122 1.96 -22.46 1.34
C ASP A 122 0.89 -23.44 0.84
N ALA A 123 0.43 -24.36 1.71
CA ALA A 123 -0.54 -25.37 1.33
C ALA A 123 -1.89 -24.78 0.85
N ILE A 124 -2.39 -23.75 1.50
CA ILE A 124 -3.62 -23.04 1.11
C ILE A 124 -3.47 -22.41 -0.27
N PHE A 125 -2.44 -21.59 -0.48
CA PHE A 125 -2.29 -20.82 -1.72
C PHE A 125 -1.71 -21.62 -2.88
N SER A 126 -1.09 -22.78 -2.63
CA SER A 126 -0.68 -23.75 -3.65
C SER A 126 -1.77 -24.80 -3.98
N GLY A 127 -2.86 -24.86 -3.19
CA GLY A 127 -3.94 -25.83 -3.38
C GLY A 127 -3.66 -27.22 -2.86
N LYS A 128 -2.62 -27.41 -2.06
CA LYS A 128 -2.33 -28.66 -1.34
C LYS A 128 -3.35 -28.86 -0.20
N ALA A 129 -3.68 -27.80 0.54
CA ALA A 129 -4.80 -27.78 1.47
C ALA A 129 -6.09 -27.38 0.71
N LYS A 130 -7.12 -28.20 0.83
CA LYS A 130 -8.39 -28.01 0.14
C LYS A 130 -9.54 -27.67 1.09
N PHE A 131 -9.46 -28.14 2.32
CA PHE A 131 -10.47 -27.95 3.37
C PHE A 131 -9.88 -27.29 4.60
N TRP A 132 -10.71 -26.59 5.37
CA TRP A 132 -10.26 -25.89 6.56
C TRP A 132 -9.81 -26.84 7.69
N ASP A 133 -10.31 -28.07 7.72
CA ASP A 133 -9.91 -29.13 8.68
C ASP A 133 -8.75 -30.00 8.17
N ASP A 134 -8.08 -29.65 7.09
CA ASP A 134 -6.86 -30.35 6.66
C ASP A 134 -5.77 -30.33 7.76
N ALA A 135 -5.09 -31.44 7.95
CA ALA A 135 -4.13 -31.65 9.03
C ALA A 135 -3.03 -30.59 9.14
N VAL A 136 -2.61 -30.01 7.98
CA VAL A 136 -1.60 -28.94 7.92
C VAL A 136 -2.08 -27.65 8.60
N ILE A 137 -3.40 -27.45 8.71
CA ILE A 137 -4.03 -26.30 9.37
C ILE A 137 -4.39 -26.64 10.81
N THR A 138 -5.06 -27.78 11.02
CA THR A 138 -5.59 -28.15 12.36
C THR A 138 -4.53 -28.41 13.40
N LYS A 139 -3.33 -28.86 13.01
CA LYS A 139 -2.20 -29.11 13.92
C LYS A 139 -1.81 -27.89 14.78
N ASP A 140 -1.96 -26.68 14.21
CA ASP A 140 -1.62 -25.42 14.90
C ASP A 140 -2.84 -24.77 15.54
N ASN A 141 -4.04 -25.38 15.36
CA ASN A 141 -5.35 -24.84 15.75
C ASN A 141 -6.20 -25.84 16.54
N ALA A 142 -5.58 -26.69 17.38
CA ALA A 142 -6.28 -27.77 18.11
C ALA A 142 -7.48 -27.31 18.97
N GLY A 143 -7.52 -26.02 19.38
CA GLY A 143 -8.63 -25.43 20.12
C GLY A 143 -9.77 -24.86 19.27
N LEU A 144 -9.61 -24.82 17.94
CA LEU A 144 -10.60 -24.28 17.03
C LEU A 144 -11.39 -25.40 16.34
N LYS A 145 -12.73 -25.25 16.27
CA LYS A 145 -13.59 -26.12 15.48
C LYS A 145 -13.61 -25.62 14.03
N LEU A 146 -12.60 -25.98 13.26
CA LEU A 146 -12.55 -25.65 11.83
C LEU A 146 -13.51 -26.56 11.05
N PRO A 147 -14.32 -26.00 10.12
CA PRO A 147 -15.33 -26.79 9.39
C PRO A 147 -14.70 -27.67 8.31
N HIS A 148 -15.33 -28.82 8.01
CA HIS A 148 -15.01 -29.58 6.81
C HIS A 148 -15.60 -28.91 5.57
N GLU A 149 -15.08 -27.73 5.23
CA GLU A 149 -15.54 -26.89 4.13
C GLU A 149 -14.39 -26.50 3.22
N ALA A 150 -14.67 -26.45 1.92
CA ALA A 150 -13.66 -26.12 0.92
C ALA A 150 -13.16 -24.67 1.06
N ILE A 151 -11.84 -24.49 1.04
CA ILE A 151 -11.20 -23.18 1.13
C ILE A 151 -11.39 -22.43 -0.19
N THR A 152 -11.96 -21.22 -0.14
CA THR A 152 -11.98 -20.27 -1.25
C THR A 152 -10.88 -19.25 -1.06
N THR A 153 -9.90 -19.19 -1.97
CA THR A 153 -8.83 -18.17 -1.92
C THR A 153 -9.23 -16.92 -2.69
N CYS A 154 -9.25 -15.79 -2.02
CA CYS A 154 -9.51 -14.47 -2.61
C CYS A 154 -8.20 -13.79 -3.01
N VAL A 155 -8.00 -13.57 -4.30
CA VAL A 155 -6.75 -13.08 -4.88
C VAL A 155 -6.95 -11.81 -5.73
N ARG A 156 -5.85 -11.20 -6.18
CA ARG A 156 -5.92 -10.00 -7.03
C ARG A 156 -6.12 -10.35 -8.50
N ALA A 157 -7.10 -9.68 -9.12
CA ALA A 157 -7.35 -9.74 -10.57
C ALA A 157 -6.34 -8.91 -11.37
N ASP A 158 -5.84 -7.82 -10.82
CA ASP A 158 -4.93 -6.86 -11.45
C ASP A 158 -3.44 -7.19 -11.22
N LYS A 159 -2.53 -6.50 -11.94
CA LYS A 159 -1.07 -6.58 -11.68
C LYS A 159 -0.74 -5.83 -10.40
N SER A 160 -0.72 -6.50 -9.26
CA SER A 160 -0.69 -5.98 -7.92
C SER A 160 0.70 -5.99 -7.28
N GLY A 161 1.06 -4.88 -6.61
CA GLY A 161 2.24 -4.83 -5.73
C GLY A 161 2.02 -5.62 -4.44
N THR A 162 0.78 -5.62 -3.89
CA THR A 162 0.41 -6.48 -2.76
C THR A 162 0.68 -7.95 -3.09
N THR A 163 0.21 -8.41 -4.27
CA THR A 163 0.49 -9.77 -4.75
C THR A 163 1.99 -10.03 -4.92
N PHE A 164 2.75 -9.05 -5.42
CA PHE A 164 4.21 -9.20 -5.55
C PHE A 164 4.86 -9.48 -4.19
N ASN A 165 4.55 -8.70 -3.16
CA ASN A 165 5.13 -8.88 -1.83
C ASN A 165 4.62 -10.16 -1.15
N PHE A 166 3.36 -10.52 -1.32
CA PHE A 166 2.84 -11.78 -0.83
C PHE A 166 3.51 -13.00 -1.50
N THR A 167 3.65 -12.99 -2.83
CA THR A 167 4.36 -14.06 -3.52
C THR A 167 5.87 -14.06 -3.24
N TYR A 168 6.45 -12.92 -2.89
CA TYR A 168 7.83 -12.84 -2.40
C TYR A 168 7.97 -13.59 -1.06
N PHE A 169 7.04 -13.37 -0.13
CA PHE A 169 6.98 -14.12 1.12
C PHE A 169 6.78 -15.63 0.86
N LEU A 170 5.81 -16.03 0.02
CA LEU A 170 5.58 -17.44 -0.32
C LEU A 170 6.85 -18.10 -0.89
N ASN A 171 7.58 -17.40 -1.75
CA ASN A 171 8.81 -17.90 -2.32
C ASN A 171 9.97 -18.03 -1.29
N LYS A 172 9.94 -17.25 -0.20
CA LYS A 172 10.89 -17.38 0.91
C LYS A 172 10.62 -18.58 1.79
N ILE A 173 9.36 -19.00 1.91
CA ILE A 173 8.98 -20.18 2.71
C ILE A 173 8.99 -21.47 1.91
N ASN A 174 8.66 -21.37 0.62
CA ASN A 174 8.67 -22.48 -0.34
C ASN A 174 8.59 -21.88 -1.76
N ASP A 175 9.34 -22.37 -2.72
CA ASP A 175 9.36 -21.85 -4.10
C ASP A 175 8.18 -22.33 -4.97
N THR A 176 7.15 -22.90 -4.37
CA THR A 176 5.95 -23.40 -5.07
C THR A 176 5.27 -22.31 -5.90
N VAL A 177 5.24 -21.07 -5.40
CA VAL A 177 4.67 -19.91 -6.10
C VAL A 177 5.76 -18.96 -6.56
N LYS A 178 5.87 -18.72 -7.87
CA LYS A 178 6.84 -17.79 -8.44
C LYS A 178 6.52 -16.35 -8.07
N VAL A 179 7.53 -15.56 -7.69
CA VAL A 179 7.40 -14.13 -7.36
C VAL A 179 6.86 -13.35 -8.55
N SER A 180 5.64 -12.83 -8.41
CA SER A 180 4.93 -12.17 -9.50
C SER A 180 3.92 -11.12 -9.00
N LYS A 181 3.60 -10.13 -9.81
CA LYS A 181 2.44 -9.24 -9.60
C LYS A 181 1.10 -9.87 -10.01
N LYS A 182 1.14 -10.95 -10.78
CA LYS A 182 -0.03 -11.69 -11.26
C LYS A 182 0.41 -13.13 -11.53
N PRO A 183 0.57 -13.97 -10.48
CA PRO A 183 0.90 -15.38 -10.65
C PRO A 183 -0.31 -16.15 -11.20
N GLN A 184 -0.05 -17.34 -11.71
CA GLN A 184 -1.08 -18.34 -11.88
C GLN A 184 -1.28 -19.06 -10.54
N TRP A 185 -2.45 -18.90 -9.96
CA TRP A 185 -2.79 -19.55 -8.71
C TRP A 185 -3.25 -20.99 -8.96
N THR A 186 -2.81 -21.89 -8.11
CA THR A 186 -3.12 -23.33 -8.17
C THR A 186 -4.05 -23.80 -7.04
N ALA A 187 -4.49 -22.88 -6.19
CA ALA A 187 -5.46 -23.16 -5.13
C ALA A 187 -6.76 -23.76 -5.70
N ALA A 188 -7.42 -24.62 -4.92
CA ALA A 188 -8.56 -25.41 -5.38
C ALA A 188 -9.74 -24.56 -5.88
N LYS A 189 -10.02 -23.44 -5.19
CA LYS A 189 -11.06 -22.49 -5.57
C LYS A 189 -10.53 -21.07 -5.45
N VAL A 190 -10.49 -20.34 -6.55
CA VAL A 190 -9.92 -18.98 -6.63
C VAL A 190 -10.99 -17.99 -7.06
N VAL A 191 -11.16 -16.92 -6.29
CA VAL A 191 -12.00 -15.77 -6.63
C VAL A 191 -11.14 -14.52 -6.71
N ALA A 192 -11.19 -13.81 -7.84
CA ALA A 192 -10.36 -12.66 -8.09
C ALA A 192 -11.10 -11.33 -7.86
N GLY A 193 -10.48 -10.42 -7.09
CA GLY A 193 -10.97 -9.07 -6.84
C GLY A 193 -10.01 -8.00 -7.38
N LYS A 194 -10.55 -6.93 -7.93
CA LYS A 194 -9.74 -5.78 -8.37
C LYS A 194 -9.38 -4.93 -7.17
N SER A 195 -8.09 -4.57 -7.03
CA SER A 195 -7.60 -3.76 -5.90
C SER A 195 -7.66 -4.50 -4.55
N ASN A 196 -7.12 -3.92 -3.49
CA ASN A 196 -7.33 -4.45 -2.13
C ASN A 196 -8.81 -4.42 -1.74
N SER A 197 -9.54 -3.38 -2.15
CA SER A 197 -10.97 -3.25 -1.88
C SER A 197 -11.82 -4.38 -2.48
N GLY A 198 -11.52 -4.82 -3.70
CA GLY A 198 -12.25 -5.93 -4.32
C GLY A 198 -11.96 -7.27 -3.65
N VAL A 199 -10.71 -7.50 -3.21
CA VAL A 199 -10.37 -8.73 -2.47
C VAL A 199 -11.02 -8.72 -1.09
N SER A 200 -10.97 -7.61 -0.36
CA SER A 200 -11.58 -7.51 0.97
C SER A 200 -13.11 -7.66 0.92
N ALA A 201 -13.77 -7.12 -0.11
CA ALA A 201 -15.20 -7.33 -0.33
C ALA A 201 -15.53 -8.81 -0.61
N ASN A 202 -14.73 -9.50 -1.43
CA ASN A 202 -14.91 -10.93 -1.67
C ASN A 202 -14.77 -11.74 -0.37
N ILE A 203 -13.76 -11.45 0.46
CA ILE A 203 -13.59 -12.13 1.76
C ILE A 203 -14.83 -11.91 2.65
N GLN A 204 -15.32 -10.67 2.72
CA GLN A 204 -16.50 -10.35 3.54
C GLN A 204 -17.77 -11.12 3.11
N GLN A 205 -17.96 -11.31 1.80
CA GLN A 205 -19.16 -11.90 1.23
C GLN A 205 -19.11 -13.42 1.11
N ILE A 206 -17.92 -14.01 0.96
CA ILE A 206 -17.77 -15.43 0.68
C ILE A 206 -17.41 -16.17 1.97
N LYS A 207 -18.31 -16.99 2.48
CA LYS A 207 -18.04 -17.89 3.61
C LYS A 207 -16.91 -18.86 3.27
N ASN A 208 -16.17 -19.27 4.28
CA ASN A 208 -15.05 -20.20 4.18
C ASN A 208 -13.94 -19.72 3.22
N SER A 209 -13.75 -18.39 3.14
CA SER A 209 -12.73 -17.77 2.32
C SER A 209 -11.55 -17.23 3.12
N ILE A 210 -10.42 -17.10 2.43
CA ILE A 210 -9.21 -16.43 2.90
C ILE A 210 -8.58 -15.64 1.76
N GLY A 211 -7.98 -14.49 2.07
CA GLY A 211 -7.26 -13.71 1.07
C GLY A 211 -6.19 -12.84 1.71
N TYR A 212 -5.33 -12.28 0.88
CA TYR A 212 -4.27 -11.36 1.30
C TYR A 212 -4.64 -9.92 0.92
N ILE A 213 -4.68 -9.05 1.91
CA ILE A 213 -5.04 -7.63 1.75
C ILE A 213 -4.11 -6.75 2.59
N GLU A 214 -4.05 -5.47 2.26
CA GLU A 214 -3.37 -4.51 3.12
C GLU A 214 -4.22 -4.26 4.39
N TYR A 215 -3.54 -4.07 5.53
CA TYR A 215 -4.11 -4.07 6.88
C TYR A 215 -5.21 -3.03 7.11
N SER A 216 -5.13 -1.84 6.53
CA SER A 216 -6.17 -0.81 6.69
C SER A 216 -7.52 -1.23 6.10
N TYR A 217 -7.52 -2.08 5.08
CA TYR A 217 -8.77 -2.64 4.53
C TYR A 217 -9.40 -3.67 5.47
N LYS A 218 -8.57 -4.44 6.21
CA LYS A 218 -9.03 -5.32 7.29
C LYS A 218 -9.73 -4.51 8.37
N ILE A 219 -9.10 -3.44 8.85
CA ILE A 219 -9.67 -2.55 9.88
C ILE A 219 -10.98 -1.93 9.40
N LYS A 220 -10.96 -1.36 8.20
CA LYS A 220 -12.13 -0.66 7.65
C LYS A 220 -13.39 -1.53 7.56
N LEU A 221 -13.23 -2.82 7.26
CA LEU A 221 -14.36 -3.76 7.10
C LEU A 221 -14.59 -4.65 8.33
N GLY A 222 -13.78 -4.50 9.40
CA GLY A 222 -13.87 -5.34 10.59
C GLY A 222 -13.59 -6.82 10.31
N LEU A 223 -12.76 -7.12 9.30
CA LEU A 223 -12.45 -8.50 8.95
C LEU A 223 -11.51 -9.13 9.97
N PRO A 224 -11.66 -10.42 10.31
CA PRO A 224 -10.66 -11.14 11.08
C PRO A 224 -9.42 -11.40 10.24
N ALA A 225 -8.26 -11.50 10.90
CA ALA A 225 -6.99 -11.84 10.27
C ALA A 225 -6.24 -12.90 11.10
N ALA A 226 -5.53 -13.76 10.42
CA ALA A 226 -4.76 -14.84 11.05
C ALA A 226 -3.45 -14.33 11.67
N GLN A 227 -3.02 -15.01 12.74
CA GLN A 227 -1.62 -15.00 13.12
C GLN A 227 -0.81 -15.78 12.08
N VAL A 228 0.33 -15.24 11.66
CA VAL A 228 1.20 -15.91 10.69
C VAL A 228 2.54 -16.22 11.33
N GLU A 229 3.02 -17.44 11.10
CA GLU A 229 4.32 -17.87 11.58
C GLU A 229 5.43 -17.10 10.88
N ASN A 230 6.31 -16.46 11.66
CA ASN A 230 7.47 -15.73 11.17
C ASN A 230 8.69 -16.66 11.00
N LYS A 231 9.83 -16.08 10.62
CA LYS A 231 11.08 -16.80 10.40
C LYS A 231 11.64 -17.48 11.66
N GLU A 232 11.31 -16.94 12.84
CA GLU A 232 11.71 -17.46 14.14
C GLU A 232 10.75 -18.55 14.70
N GLY A 233 9.78 -19.01 13.87
CA GLY A 233 8.80 -20.01 14.27
C GLY A 233 7.74 -19.50 15.27
N LYS A 234 7.52 -18.18 15.34
CA LYS A 234 6.52 -17.57 16.21
C LYS A 234 5.29 -17.16 15.41
N PHE A 235 4.09 -17.46 15.97
CA PHE A 235 2.84 -16.95 15.44
C PHE A 235 2.63 -15.50 15.84
N ILE A 236 2.64 -14.60 14.88
CA ILE A 236 2.60 -13.15 15.10
C ILE A 236 1.23 -12.60 14.70
N ASN A 237 0.57 -11.93 15.66
CA ASN A 237 -0.62 -11.14 15.36
C ASN A 237 -0.26 -9.93 14.49
N PRO A 238 -1.12 -9.63 13.49
CA PRO A 238 -0.96 -8.41 12.69
C PRO A 238 -1.36 -7.18 13.54
N THR A 239 -0.36 -6.51 14.08
CA THR A 239 -0.50 -5.28 14.87
C THR A 239 0.48 -4.23 14.39
N VAL A 240 0.17 -2.94 14.62
CA VAL A 240 1.09 -1.84 14.27
C VAL A 240 2.48 -2.07 14.89
N LYS A 241 2.54 -2.58 16.12
CA LYS A 241 3.81 -2.88 16.80
C LYS A 241 4.62 -3.95 16.07
N SER A 242 3.98 -5.06 15.66
CA SER A 242 4.68 -6.13 14.93
C SER A 242 5.11 -5.70 13.52
N PHE A 243 4.39 -4.74 12.91
CA PHE A 243 4.79 -4.13 11.63
C PHE A 243 5.97 -3.18 11.81
N GLN A 244 5.99 -2.38 12.88
CA GLN A 244 7.12 -1.53 13.24
C GLN A 244 8.38 -2.35 13.50
N ASP A 245 8.26 -3.48 14.22
CA ASP A 245 9.39 -4.36 14.49
C ASP A 245 9.94 -4.95 13.18
N ALA A 246 9.08 -5.36 12.26
CA ALA A 246 9.47 -5.83 10.94
C ALA A 246 10.12 -4.73 10.06
N ALA A 247 9.58 -3.50 10.11
CA ALA A 247 10.08 -2.37 9.31
C ALA A 247 11.51 -1.94 9.68
N LYS A 248 12.00 -2.24 10.88
CA LYS A 248 13.40 -1.98 11.31
C LYS A 248 14.44 -2.67 10.45
N TYR A 249 14.07 -3.78 9.79
CA TYR A 249 14.96 -4.53 8.91
C TYR A 249 14.97 -4.02 7.47
N ALA A 250 14.22 -2.98 7.18
CA ALA A 250 14.29 -2.31 5.88
C ALA A 250 15.53 -1.43 5.81
N SER A 251 16.32 -1.61 4.76
CA SER A 251 17.47 -0.74 4.46
C SER A 251 17.21 -0.04 3.13
N TRP A 252 17.00 1.26 3.19
CA TRP A 252 16.85 2.12 2.03
C TRP A 252 18.02 3.08 1.95
N THR A 253 18.64 3.18 0.78
CA THR A 253 19.74 4.13 0.53
C THR A 253 19.54 4.80 -0.84
N ALA A 254 19.91 6.08 -0.92
CA ALA A 254 19.86 6.84 -2.17
C ALA A 254 20.77 6.24 -3.25
N SER A 255 21.88 5.59 -2.86
CA SER A 255 22.84 4.97 -3.77
C SER A 255 22.28 3.80 -4.59
N ASN A 256 21.21 3.16 -4.12
CA ASN A 256 20.52 2.08 -4.83
C ASN A 256 19.08 2.46 -5.24
N ASP A 257 18.79 3.77 -5.40
CA ASP A 257 17.46 4.30 -5.68
C ASP A 257 16.41 3.81 -4.67
N PHE A 258 16.79 3.66 -3.40
CA PHE A 258 15.95 3.15 -2.31
C PHE A 258 15.34 1.77 -2.60
N TYR A 259 15.96 0.95 -3.43
CA TYR A 259 15.45 -0.37 -3.76
C TYR A 259 15.51 -1.32 -2.55
N ALA A 260 14.35 -1.66 -1.98
CA ALA A 260 14.25 -2.67 -0.94
C ALA A 260 12.92 -3.42 -1.03
N VAL A 261 12.95 -4.70 -0.67
CA VAL A 261 11.76 -5.56 -0.49
C VAL A 261 11.83 -6.15 0.91
N ILE A 262 10.86 -5.80 1.76
CA ILE A 262 10.83 -6.16 3.19
C ILE A 262 9.99 -7.44 3.36
N GLY A 263 10.36 -8.53 2.75
CA GLY A 263 9.61 -9.78 2.93
C GLY A 263 10.35 -10.73 3.86
N ASP A 264 9.63 -11.34 4.82
CA ASP A 264 10.15 -12.33 5.76
C ASP A 264 11.35 -11.81 6.58
N PRO A 265 11.18 -10.67 7.30
CA PRO A 265 12.27 -10.09 8.09
C PRO A 265 12.62 -10.95 9.31
N GLU A 266 13.81 -10.72 9.85
CA GLU A 266 14.25 -11.29 11.14
C GLU A 266 13.42 -10.74 12.31
N GLY A 267 13.59 -11.33 13.48
CA GLY A 267 13.08 -10.83 14.75
C GLY A 267 11.84 -11.56 15.24
N ALA A 268 11.91 -12.00 16.52
CA ALA A 268 10.88 -12.83 17.14
C ALA A 268 9.49 -12.18 17.25
N THR A 269 9.40 -10.85 17.12
CA THR A 269 8.14 -10.08 17.14
C THR A 269 7.75 -9.50 15.80
N SER A 270 8.56 -9.71 14.76
CA SER A 270 8.35 -9.17 13.42
C SER A 270 7.22 -9.91 12.71
N TYR A 271 6.24 -9.15 12.20
CA TYR A 271 5.23 -9.71 11.29
C TYR A 271 5.85 -10.03 9.93
N PRO A 272 5.60 -11.22 9.35
CA PRO A 272 6.41 -11.71 8.23
C PRO A 272 6.11 -11.04 6.88
N ILE A 273 4.96 -10.37 6.71
CA ILE A 273 4.53 -9.88 5.39
C ILE A 273 4.34 -8.35 5.41
N VAL A 274 5.47 -7.64 5.31
CA VAL A 274 5.52 -6.17 5.34
C VAL A 274 6.03 -5.66 3.99
N ALA A 275 5.55 -4.51 3.57
CA ALA A 275 5.90 -3.92 2.29
C ALA A 275 5.95 -2.38 2.36
N ALA A 276 6.79 -1.77 1.53
CA ALA A 276 6.77 -0.33 1.31
C ALA A 276 6.07 0.00 -0.01
N THR A 277 5.42 1.16 -0.06
CA THR A 277 5.01 1.78 -1.32
C THR A 277 6.05 2.81 -1.75
N PHE A 278 6.38 2.81 -3.02
CA PHE A 278 7.32 3.72 -3.64
C PHE A 278 6.58 4.69 -4.55
N ILE A 279 6.99 5.96 -4.51
CA ILE A 279 6.62 6.99 -5.47
C ILE A 279 7.55 6.89 -6.68
N LEU A 280 6.99 7.02 -7.87
CA LEU A 280 7.71 7.10 -9.14
C LEU A 280 7.43 8.45 -9.79
N LEU A 281 8.48 9.17 -10.18
CA LEU A 281 8.41 10.49 -10.82
C LEU A 281 9.15 10.49 -12.16
N PRO A 282 8.62 11.14 -13.23
CA PRO A 282 9.35 11.34 -14.48
C PRO A 282 10.53 12.29 -14.28
N GLU A 283 11.72 11.97 -14.78
CA GLU A 283 12.91 12.82 -14.59
C GLU A 283 12.76 14.21 -15.21
N GLU A 284 12.09 14.31 -16.36
CA GLU A 284 11.94 15.54 -17.12
C GLU A 284 10.86 16.50 -16.62
N LYS A 285 9.96 16.05 -15.75
CA LYS A 285 8.84 16.85 -15.23
C LYS A 285 9.22 17.59 -13.93
N THR A 286 10.22 18.46 -14.02
CA THR A 286 10.82 19.10 -12.81
C THR A 286 9.82 19.97 -12.04
N ALA A 287 8.93 20.70 -12.70
CA ALA A 287 7.96 21.57 -12.03
C ALA A 287 6.92 20.73 -11.26
N GLU A 288 6.30 19.74 -11.92
CA GLU A 288 5.35 18.83 -11.30
C GLU A 288 6.01 17.99 -10.19
N ASN A 289 7.26 17.58 -10.38
CA ASN A 289 8.03 16.84 -9.37
C ASN A 289 8.22 17.66 -8.09
N LYS A 290 8.47 18.97 -8.19
CA LYS A 290 8.54 19.86 -7.02
C LYS A 290 7.22 19.91 -6.25
N GLU A 291 6.10 19.97 -6.94
CA GLU A 291 4.78 19.94 -6.31
C GLU A 291 4.48 18.58 -5.66
N VAL A 292 4.86 17.46 -6.31
CA VAL A 292 4.70 16.12 -5.72
C VAL A 292 5.60 15.94 -4.50
N THR A 293 6.86 16.37 -4.57
CA THR A 293 7.78 16.26 -3.42
C THR A 293 7.34 17.18 -2.28
N ALA A 294 6.76 18.36 -2.55
CA ALA A 294 6.16 19.22 -1.54
C ALA A 294 4.98 18.53 -0.81
N PHE A 295 4.11 17.84 -1.55
CA PHE A 295 3.04 17.02 -0.97
C PHE A 295 3.60 15.89 -0.09
N ILE A 296 4.56 15.14 -0.59
CA ILE A 296 5.15 14.02 0.17
C ILE A 296 5.97 14.52 1.38
N ASP A 297 6.67 15.66 1.27
CA ASP A 297 7.39 16.28 2.40
C ASP A 297 6.42 16.75 3.49
N TRP A 298 5.29 17.31 3.09
CA TRP A 298 4.20 17.63 4.01
C TRP A 298 3.69 16.36 4.72
N ALA A 299 3.46 15.28 3.97
CA ALA A 299 3.01 14.00 4.53
C ALA A 299 4.06 13.39 5.49
N TYR A 300 5.36 13.52 5.20
CA TYR A 300 6.42 13.08 6.10
C TYR A 300 6.52 13.91 7.38
N THR A 301 6.06 15.16 7.35
CA THR A 301 6.14 16.07 8.49
C THR A 301 4.87 16.03 9.34
N HIS A 302 3.69 15.90 8.73
CA HIS A 302 2.40 16.04 9.39
C HIS A 302 1.54 14.78 9.34
N GLY A 303 1.79 13.87 8.38
CA GLY A 303 0.92 12.73 8.09
C GLY A 303 1.21 11.45 8.90
N ASP A 304 2.18 11.46 9.81
CA ASP A 304 2.58 10.26 10.57
C ASP A 304 1.45 9.75 11.46
N LYS A 305 0.69 10.67 12.10
CA LYS A 305 -0.45 10.30 12.94
C LYS A 305 -1.56 9.63 12.11
N ALA A 306 -1.93 10.21 10.98
CA ALA A 306 -2.94 9.64 10.09
C ALA A 306 -2.51 8.27 9.55
N ALA A 307 -1.22 8.10 9.24
CA ALA A 307 -0.67 6.81 8.84
C ALA A 307 -0.79 5.76 9.95
N ALA A 308 -0.36 6.09 11.17
CA ALA A 308 -0.42 5.19 12.32
C ALA A 308 -1.86 4.79 12.68
N ASP A 309 -2.79 5.74 12.69
CA ASP A 309 -4.22 5.51 12.97
C ASP A 309 -4.86 4.54 11.97
N LEU A 310 -4.36 4.52 10.73
CA LEU A 310 -4.78 3.59 9.68
C LEU A 310 -3.98 2.27 9.65
N GLY A 311 -3.04 2.09 10.59
CA GLY A 311 -2.24 0.86 10.70
C GLY A 311 -1.01 0.80 9.79
N TYR A 312 -0.60 1.93 9.21
CA TYR A 312 0.67 2.04 8.49
C TYR A 312 1.81 2.39 9.44
N VAL A 313 3.02 2.15 8.99
CA VAL A 313 4.25 2.52 9.69
C VAL A 313 4.91 3.67 8.93
N PRO A 314 4.99 4.87 9.52
CA PRO A 314 5.77 5.97 8.96
C PRO A 314 7.24 5.58 8.76
N LEU A 315 7.89 6.19 7.77
CA LEU A 315 9.32 6.00 7.56
C LEU A 315 10.12 6.62 8.73
N PRO A 316 11.26 6.02 9.11
CA PRO A 316 12.16 6.64 10.09
C PRO A 316 12.65 8.02 9.66
N THR A 317 12.89 8.93 10.60
CA THR A 317 13.36 10.29 10.31
C THR A 317 14.62 10.29 9.46
N VAL A 318 15.59 9.41 9.78
CA VAL A 318 16.84 9.28 9.00
C VAL A 318 16.56 8.96 7.53
N THR A 319 15.60 8.10 7.26
CA THR A 319 15.18 7.74 5.87
C THR A 319 14.50 8.93 5.18
N LYS A 320 13.61 9.64 5.89
CA LYS A 320 12.96 10.85 5.35
C LYS A 320 13.99 11.93 4.98
N ASP A 321 15.02 12.11 5.80
CA ASP A 321 16.07 13.10 5.56
C ASP A 321 16.98 12.70 4.39
N GLU A 322 17.30 11.42 4.24
CA GLU A 322 18.03 10.91 3.08
C GLU A 322 17.24 11.09 1.77
N ILE A 323 15.91 10.89 1.83
CA ILE A 323 15.02 11.15 0.68
C ILE A 323 15.00 12.65 0.34
N ARG A 324 14.97 13.55 1.34
CA ARG A 324 15.04 15.01 1.12
C ARG A 324 16.36 15.42 0.47
N ALA A 325 17.48 14.86 0.92
CA ALA A 325 18.78 15.07 0.31
C ALA A 325 18.83 14.55 -1.14
N TYR A 326 18.24 13.38 -1.40
CA TYR A 326 18.10 12.84 -2.75
C TYR A 326 17.29 13.78 -3.66
N TRP A 327 16.14 14.30 -3.22
CA TRP A 327 15.36 15.27 -4.00
C TRP A 327 16.15 16.53 -4.35
N THR A 328 16.92 17.04 -3.38
CA THR A 328 17.81 18.21 -3.59
C THR A 328 18.86 17.89 -4.65
N SER A 329 19.52 16.72 -4.59
CA SER A 329 20.53 16.29 -5.56
C SER A 329 19.96 16.14 -6.98
N LYS A 330 18.66 15.79 -7.10
CA LYS A 330 17.93 15.66 -8.37
C LYS A 330 17.28 16.97 -8.83
N LYS A 331 17.36 18.04 -8.05
CA LYS A 331 16.76 19.37 -8.32
C LYS A 331 15.22 19.32 -8.44
N ILE A 332 14.58 18.41 -7.68
CA ILE A 332 13.12 18.19 -7.65
C ILE A 332 12.49 18.60 -6.32
N LYS A 333 13.22 19.32 -5.48
CA LYS A 333 12.72 19.99 -4.28
C LYS A 333 12.86 21.50 -4.40
#